data_cf7ae09b44d8480cb923958ca7ab558f
#
_entry.id   cf7ae09b44d8480cb923958ca7ab558f
#
_cell.length_a   1.000
_cell.length_b   1.000
_cell.length_c   1.000
_cell.angle_alpha   90.00
_cell.angle_beta   90.00
_cell.angle_gamma   90.00
#
_symmetry.space_group_name_H-M   'P 1'
#
loop_
_entity.id
_entity.type
_entity.pdbx_description
1 polymer ?
#
loop_
_entity_poly.entity_id
_entity_poly.type
_entity_poly.pdbx_seq_one_letter_code
_entity_poly.pdbx_strand_id
1 'polypeptide(L)'
;MNSATVNWEGRFQRVKSRLALWNARKLTLLGKVLVLKADMLSSVLHLAYVFPLPVAIRRPLARTIFDFLWGGRYEWVALGRMMSGLAEGGRDVPDLPLKLDTIFVASLFQDMASEVGHPASIGMKYFFLYAARGILNWSNVGPRSEQLPWHYALVAKWLRAHPKALEDGIWKQQRVLYRVVRGKVNPSPLLGVPSSFTVGVQAVGQSNGLKDLNWAFLHGTLPVRDKIHRHGLGRSPLCPRPSCGAGETAYHVMWECSFARQLWAKAKKVVGRAKPDLTLTWQVVERGFVGAHIRSGWGILWLLLSLYKRGLWLARQELVRNGVEWSGAQRGWLRGSNQR
;
A
#
# COMPACT_ATOMS: atom_id res chain seq x y z
N MET A 1 10.06 -12.66 -32.35
CA MET A 1 9.69 -12.26 -30.97
C MET A 1 10.87 -11.47 -30.42
N ASN A 2 10.63 -10.31 -29.77
CA ASN A 2 11.69 -9.45 -29.25
C ASN A 2 12.31 -10.08 -27.99
N SER A 3 13.64 -10.06 -27.83
CA SER A 3 14.37 -10.63 -26.69
C SER A 3 13.86 -10.13 -25.33
N ALA A 4 13.50 -8.85 -25.23
CA ALA A 4 12.88 -8.32 -24.02
C ALA A 4 11.57 -9.01 -23.67
N THR A 5 10.68 -9.23 -24.64
CA THR A 5 9.38 -9.89 -24.40
C THR A 5 9.57 -11.32 -23.90
N VAL A 6 10.51 -12.08 -24.48
CA VAL A 6 10.81 -13.46 -24.06
C VAL A 6 11.32 -13.49 -22.61
N ASN A 7 12.29 -12.62 -22.29
CA ASN A 7 12.88 -12.56 -20.96
C ASN A 7 11.84 -12.12 -19.90
N TRP A 8 11.00 -11.13 -20.21
CA TRP A 8 9.96 -10.67 -19.31
C TRP A 8 8.84 -11.68 -19.13
N GLU A 9 8.43 -12.41 -20.18
CA GLU A 9 7.37 -13.43 -20.07
C GLU A 9 7.77 -14.53 -19.08
N GLY A 10 8.96 -15.13 -19.27
CA GLY A 10 9.46 -16.16 -18.37
C GLY A 10 9.59 -15.68 -16.92
N ARG A 11 10.00 -14.42 -16.73
CA ARG A 11 10.10 -13.82 -15.39
C ARG A 11 8.72 -13.54 -14.80
N PHE A 12 7.80 -13.04 -15.59
CA PHE A 12 6.43 -12.75 -15.15
C PHE A 12 5.69 -14.02 -14.68
N GLN A 13 5.87 -15.15 -15.38
CA GLN A 13 5.29 -16.43 -14.93
C GLN A 13 5.85 -16.87 -13.57
N ARG A 14 7.15 -16.70 -13.34
CA ARG A 14 7.77 -16.97 -12.02
C ARG A 14 7.20 -16.06 -10.92
N VAL A 15 7.00 -14.78 -11.21
CA VAL A 15 6.35 -13.84 -10.27
C VAL A 15 4.94 -14.31 -9.91
N LYS A 16 4.12 -14.71 -10.90
CA LYS A 16 2.77 -15.21 -10.67
C LYS A 16 2.79 -16.45 -9.77
N SER A 17 3.64 -17.43 -10.05
CA SER A 17 3.77 -18.63 -9.23
C SER A 17 4.18 -18.33 -7.80
N ARG A 18 5.15 -17.43 -7.59
CA ARG A 18 5.58 -17.01 -6.24
C ARG A 18 4.48 -16.30 -5.47
N LEU A 19 3.74 -15.38 -6.10
CA LEU A 19 2.62 -14.71 -5.45
C LEU A 19 1.47 -15.66 -5.11
N ALA A 20 1.24 -16.71 -5.92
CA ALA A 20 0.28 -17.76 -5.60
C ALA A 20 0.68 -18.53 -4.32
N LEU A 21 1.97 -18.88 -4.17
CA LEU A 21 2.50 -19.51 -2.95
C LEU A 21 2.35 -18.60 -1.72
N TRP A 22 2.59 -17.31 -1.87
CA TRP A 22 2.39 -16.34 -0.78
C TRP A 22 0.90 -16.17 -0.41
N ASN A 23 -0.01 -16.23 -1.37
CA ASN A 23 -1.47 -16.15 -1.10
C ASN A 23 -1.98 -17.29 -0.23
N ALA A 24 -1.38 -18.48 -0.32
CA ALA A 24 -1.73 -19.60 0.54
C ALA A 24 -1.44 -19.37 2.04
N ARG A 25 -0.60 -18.38 2.38
CA ARG A 25 -0.12 -18.12 3.75
C ARG A 25 -0.98 -17.16 4.58
N LYS A 26 -2.20 -16.83 4.19
CA LYS A 26 -3.12 -15.93 4.93
C LYS A 26 -2.45 -14.64 5.44
N LEU A 27 -1.67 -13.98 4.59
CA LEU A 27 -0.94 -12.77 4.94
C LEU A 27 -1.90 -11.62 5.29
N THR A 28 -1.49 -10.78 6.24
CA THR A 28 -2.11 -9.47 6.47
C THR A 28 -1.86 -8.55 5.27
N LEU A 29 -2.62 -7.47 5.12
CA LEU A 29 -2.41 -6.51 4.03
C LEU A 29 -1.00 -5.91 4.06
N LEU A 30 -0.51 -5.54 5.25
CA LEU A 30 0.86 -5.08 5.43
C LEU A 30 1.88 -6.15 5.04
N GLY A 31 1.64 -7.42 5.40
CA GLY A 31 2.48 -8.55 4.99
C GLY A 31 2.52 -8.72 3.47
N LYS A 32 1.40 -8.57 2.79
CA LYS A 32 1.34 -8.59 1.31
C LYS A 32 2.16 -7.45 0.68
N VAL A 33 2.07 -6.24 1.23
CA VAL A 33 2.87 -5.10 0.76
C VAL A 33 4.37 -5.36 0.95
N LEU A 34 4.77 -5.96 2.07
CA LEU A 34 6.17 -6.33 2.30
C LEU A 34 6.67 -7.39 1.30
N VAL A 35 5.84 -8.39 0.98
CA VAL A 35 6.16 -9.39 -0.06
C VAL A 35 6.34 -8.71 -1.43
N LEU A 36 5.45 -7.79 -1.81
CA LEU A 36 5.60 -7.04 -3.06
C LEU A 36 6.92 -6.26 -3.13
N LYS A 37 7.36 -5.67 -2.02
CA LYS A 37 8.59 -4.88 -1.97
C LYS A 37 9.85 -5.74 -1.90
N ALA A 38 9.86 -6.74 -1.04
CA ALA A 38 11.06 -7.51 -0.73
C ALA A 38 11.29 -8.68 -1.68
N ASP A 39 10.24 -9.38 -2.07
CA ASP A 39 10.34 -10.60 -2.87
C ASP A 39 10.06 -10.35 -4.36
N MET A 40 8.90 -9.77 -4.67
CA MET A 40 8.50 -9.61 -6.05
C MET A 40 9.35 -8.55 -6.77
N LEU A 41 9.50 -7.34 -6.19
CA LEU A 41 10.28 -6.28 -6.83
C LEU A 41 11.74 -6.71 -7.02
N SER A 42 12.39 -7.27 -6.01
CA SER A 42 13.78 -7.72 -6.10
C SER A 42 13.99 -8.76 -7.22
N SER A 43 13.01 -9.62 -7.44
CA SER A 43 13.09 -10.67 -8.46
C SER A 43 13.09 -10.15 -9.92
N VAL A 44 12.61 -8.93 -10.16
CA VAL A 44 12.50 -8.33 -11.50
C VAL A 44 13.47 -7.16 -11.74
N LEU A 45 14.12 -6.64 -10.68
CA LEU A 45 14.98 -5.46 -10.78
C LEU A 45 16.08 -5.60 -11.82
N HIS A 46 16.84 -6.70 -11.79
CA HIS A 46 17.95 -6.91 -12.71
C HIS A 46 17.52 -6.92 -14.17
N LEU A 47 16.31 -7.42 -14.45
CA LEU A 47 15.76 -7.41 -15.79
C LEU A 47 15.39 -6.00 -16.24
N ALA A 48 14.88 -5.19 -15.32
CA ALA A 48 14.52 -3.80 -15.58
C ALA A 48 15.72 -2.87 -15.85
N TYR A 49 16.92 -3.24 -15.40
CA TYR A 49 18.16 -2.52 -15.76
C TYR A 49 18.57 -2.74 -17.22
N VAL A 50 18.22 -3.89 -17.80
CA VAL A 50 18.68 -4.28 -19.13
C VAL A 50 17.58 -4.13 -20.19
N PHE A 51 16.35 -4.43 -19.84
CA PHE A 51 15.21 -4.44 -20.75
C PHE A 51 14.05 -3.58 -20.26
N PRO A 52 13.48 -2.71 -21.10
CA PRO A 52 12.27 -1.98 -20.74
C PRO A 52 11.10 -2.95 -20.58
N LEU A 53 10.16 -2.58 -19.71
CA LEU A 53 8.94 -3.38 -19.49
C LEU A 53 8.06 -3.37 -20.75
N PRO A 54 7.80 -4.53 -21.40
CA PRO A 54 6.95 -4.61 -22.58
C PRO A 54 5.51 -4.17 -22.29
N VAL A 55 4.90 -3.49 -23.24
CA VAL A 55 3.50 -3.01 -23.10
C VAL A 55 2.53 -4.17 -22.83
N ALA A 56 2.76 -5.32 -23.47
CA ALA A 56 1.94 -6.52 -23.30
C ALA A 56 1.93 -7.08 -21.86
N ILE A 57 3.03 -6.88 -21.11
CA ILE A 57 3.18 -7.39 -19.74
C ILE A 57 2.70 -6.37 -18.70
N ARG A 58 2.65 -5.08 -19.03
CA ARG A 58 2.33 -3.99 -18.10
C ARG A 58 0.98 -4.17 -17.42
N ARG A 59 -0.09 -4.35 -18.18
CA ARG A 59 -1.44 -4.57 -17.66
C ARG A 59 -1.59 -5.89 -16.89
N PRO A 60 -1.14 -7.05 -17.41
CA PRO A 60 -1.14 -8.30 -16.66
C PRO A 60 -0.39 -8.22 -15.34
N LEU A 61 0.76 -7.54 -15.28
CA LEU A 61 1.52 -7.34 -14.06
C LEU A 61 0.73 -6.53 -13.02
N ALA A 62 0.16 -5.39 -13.43
CA ALA A 62 -0.68 -4.56 -12.56
C ALA A 62 -1.89 -5.36 -12.03
N ARG A 63 -2.54 -6.15 -12.89
CA ARG A 63 -3.65 -7.02 -12.50
C ARG A 63 -3.23 -8.09 -11.50
N THR A 64 -2.09 -8.73 -11.71
CA THR A 64 -1.56 -9.75 -10.78
C THR A 64 -1.29 -9.17 -9.39
N ILE A 65 -0.80 -7.93 -9.31
CA ILE A 65 -0.59 -7.22 -8.04
C ILE A 65 -1.93 -6.93 -7.36
N PHE A 66 -2.90 -6.43 -8.12
CA PHE A 66 -4.25 -6.19 -7.63
C PHE A 66 -4.87 -7.46 -7.05
N ASP A 67 -4.81 -8.57 -7.80
CA ASP A 67 -5.35 -9.85 -7.38
C ASP A 67 -4.65 -10.40 -6.13
N PHE A 68 -3.35 -10.21 -6.02
CA PHE A 68 -2.59 -10.56 -4.83
C PHE A 68 -3.01 -9.74 -3.60
N LEU A 69 -3.19 -8.43 -3.74
CA LEU A 69 -3.59 -7.55 -2.64
C LEU A 69 -5.02 -7.87 -2.16
N TRP A 70 -5.97 -7.96 -3.10
CA TRP A 70 -7.41 -7.97 -2.81
C TRP A 70 -8.10 -9.32 -2.98
N GLY A 71 -7.42 -10.33 -3.48
CA GLY A 71 -8.03 -11.63 -3.79
C GLY A 71 -8.95 -11.61 -5.02
N GLY A 72 -8.74 -10.68 -5.92
CA GLY A 72 -9.37 -10.64 -7.25
C GLY A 72 -10.81 -10.12 -7.34
N ARG A 73 -11.43 -9.71 -6.22
CA ARG A 73 -12.86 -9.35 -6.24
C ARG A 73 -13.13 -7.86 -6.15
N TYR A 74 -12.65 -7.18 -5.11
CA TYR A 74 -12.98 -5.79 -4.83
C TYR A 74 -11.78 -5.00 -4.36
N GLU A 75 -11.67 -3.79 -4.86
CA GLU A 75 -10.73 -2.82 -4.37
C GLU A 75 -11.32 -2.11 -3.13
N TRP A 76 -11.02 -2.63 -1.95
CA TRP A 76 -11.50 -2.05 -0.69
C TRP A 76 -10.97 -0.64 -0.42
N VAL A 77 -9.80 -0.34 -0.96
CA VAL A 77 -9.15 0.97 -0.90
C VAL A 77 -8.55 1.27 -2.25
N ALA A 78 -8.83 2.44 -2.81
CA ALA A 78 -8.27 2.85 -4.10
C ALA A 78 -6.75 2.67 -4.14
N LEU A 79 -6.25 2.07 -5.21
CA LEU A 79 -4.82 1.74 -5.37
C LEU A 79 -3.93 2.97 -5.19
N GLY A 80 -4.35 4.13 -5.68
CA GLY A 80 -3.64 5.39 -5.46
C GLY A 80 -3.44 5.73 -3.98
N ARG A 81 -4.42 5.44 -3.13
CA ARG A 81 -4.29 5.61 -1.67
C ARG A 81 -3.34 4.59 -1.05
N MET A 82 -3.35 3.36 -1.55
CA MET A 82 -2.38 2.35 -1.13
C MET A 82 -0.93 2.74 -1.49
N MET A 83 -0.77 3.42 -2.61
CA MET A 83 0.53 3.91 -3.10
C MET A 83 1.04 5.14 -2.33
N SER A 84 0.19 5.92 -1.65
CA SER A 84 0.62 7.05 -0.82
C SER A 84 1.59 6.60 0.27
N GLY A 85 2.47 7.50 0.70
CA GLY A 85 3.43 7.25 1.77
C GLY A 85 2.76 6.94 3.12
N LEU A 86 3.50 6.28 4.01
CA LEU A 86 2.99 5.97 5.37
C LEU A 86 2.60 7.22 6.15
N ALA A 87 3.35 8.31 5.99
CA ALA A 87 3.06 9.60 6.62
C ALA A 87 1.78 10.26 6.07
N GLU A 88 1.37 9.90 4.86
CA GLU A 88 0.16 10.36 4.18
C GLU A 88 -1.03 9.42 4.42
N GLY A 89 -0.87 8.44 5.28
CA GLY A 89 -1.90 7.43 5.58
C GLY A 89 -1.99 6.28 4.58
N GLY A 90 -1.07 6.19 3.60
CA GLY A 90 -0.99 5.09 2.65
C GLY A 90 -0.28 3.85 3.20
N ARG A 91 0.02 2.92 2.31
CA ARG A 91 0.81 1.70 2.59
C ARG A 91 2.13 1.67 1.82
N ASP A 92 2.42 2.74 1.08
CA ASP A 92 3.61 2.86 0.25
C ASP A 92 3.78 1.66 -0.71
N VAL A 93 2.66 1.22 -1.30
CA VAL A 93 2.67 0.20 -2.37
C VAL A 93 3.37 0.79 -3.59
N PRO A 94 4.37 0.13 -4.16
CA PRO A 94 5.04 0.64 -5.34
C PRO A 94 4.12 0.57 -6.57
N ASP A 95 4.10 1.63 -7.38
CA ASP A 95 3.65 1.54 -8.76
C ASP A 95 4.72 0.77 -9.55
N LEU A 96 4.52 -0.52 -9.71
CA LEU A 96 5.56 -1.40 -10.27
C LEU A 96 5.87 -1.09 -11.72
N PRO A 97 4.89 -0.95 -12.63
CA PRO A 97 5.18 -0.56 -14.01
C PRO A 97 6.02 0.71 -14.09
N LEU A 98 5.61 1.76 -13.37
CA LEU A 98 6.33 3.02 -13.34
C LEU A 98 7.73 2.87 -12.72
N LYS A 99 7.84 2.08 -11.64
CA LYS A 99 9.12 1.84 -11.00
C LYS A 99 10.12 1.13 -11.92
N LEU A 100 9.66 0.14 -12.67
CA LEU A 100 10.49 -0.59 -13.63
C LEU A 100 10.90 0.31 -14.81
N ASP A 101 10.01 1.16 -15.29
CA ASP A 101 10.35 2.18 -16.31
C ASP A 101 11.43 3.13 -15.81
N THR A 102 11.27 3.65 -14.58
CA THR A 102 12.26 4.60 -14.03
C THR A 102 13.61 3.94 -13.77
N ILE A 103 13.66 2.64 -13.48
CA ILE A 103 14.92 1.89 -13.38
C ILE A 103 15.60 1.82 -14.73
N PHE A 104 14.88 1.41 -15.77
CA PHE A 104 15.42 1.32 -17.12
C PHE A 104 15.90 2.68 -17.64
N VAL A 105 15.09 3.73 -17.49
CA VAL A 105 15.45 5.09 -17.91
C VAL A 105 16.68 5.59 -17.15
N ALA A 106 16.74 5.39 -15.84
CA ALA A 106 17.90 5.81 -15.04
C ALA A 106 19.18 5.06 -15.43
N SER A 107 19.10 3.75 -15.73
CA SER A 107 20.28 2.98 -16.20
C SER A 107 20.79 3.52 -17.53
N LEU A 108 19.90 3.81 -18.47
CA LEU A 108 20.29 4.43 -19.75
C LEU A 108 21.01 5.77 -19.56
N PHE A 109 20.53 6.63 -18.68
CA PHE A 109 21.19 7.89 -18.38
C PHE A 109 22.53 7.72 -17.66
N GLN A 110 22.68 6.70 -16.84
CA GLN A 110 23.96 6.35 -16.21
C GLN A 110 24.97 5.87 -17.25
N ASP A 111 24.56 5.00 -18.18
CA ASP A 111 25.40 4.56 -19.31
C ASP A 111 25.83 5.72 -20.19
N MET A 112 24.94 6.69 -20.43
CA MET A 112 25.22 7.89 -21.19
C MET A 112 26.23 8.82 -20.49
N ALA A 113 26.18 8.89 -19.18
CA ALA A 113 27.10 9.68 -18.36
C ALA A 113 28.43 8.96 -18.09
N SER A 114 28.58 7.71 -18.52
CA SER A 114 29.80 6.92 -18.39
C SER A 114 30.95 7.51 -19.24
N GLU A 115 32.17 7.05 -18.97
CA GLU A 115 33.38 7.56 -19.60
C GLU A 115 33.32 7.52 -21.14
N VAL A 116 34.01 8.50 -21.75
CA VAL A 116 34.13 8.57 -23.20
C VAL A 116 34.81 7.31 -23.72
N GLY A 117 34.13 6.60 -24.62
CA GLY A 117 34.65 5.33 -25.21
C GLY A 117 33.96 4.06 -24.67
N HIS A 118 33.17 4.14 -23.63
CA HIS A 118 32.38 2.99 -23.20
C HIS A 118 31.32 2.59 -24.27
N PRO A 119 31.21 1.31 -24.66
CA PRO A 119 30.33 0.88 -25.76
C PRO A 119 28.86 1.30 -25.58
N ALA A 120 28.32 1.25 -24.35
CA ALA A 120 26.98 1.69 -24.07
C ALA A 120 26.79 3.20 -24.30
N SER A 121 27.78 4.02 -23.91
CA SER A 121 27.80 5.47 -24.17
C SER A 121 27.82 5.80 -25.64
N ILE A 122 28.65 5.08 -26.43
CA ILE A 122 28.74 5.25 -27.90
C ILE A 122 27.40 4.91 -28.55
N GLY A 123 26.82 3.75 -28.21
CA GLY A 123 25.50 3.32 -28.70
C GLY A 123 24.39 4.33 -28.40
N MET A 124 24.35 4.82 -27.17
CA MET A 124 23.41 5.87 -26.75
C MET A 124 23.55 7.15 -27.54
N LYS A 125 24.79 7.66 -27.69
CA LYS A 125 25.07 8.90 -28.42
C LYS A 125 24.70 8.75 -29.90
N TYR A 126 24.95 7.61 -30.47
CA TYR A 126 24.65 7.37 -31.88
C TYR A 126 23.14 7.25 -32.16
N PHE A 127 22.43 6.44 -31.39
CA PHE A 127 21.02 6.12 -31.67
C PHE A 127 20.04 7.05 -30.98
N PHE A 128 20.23 7.34 -29.68
CA PHE A 128 19.21 7.94 -28.84
C PHE A 128 19.25 9.47 -28.82
N LEU A 129 20.46 10.08 -28.81
CA LEU A 129 20.56 11.53 -28.66
C LEU A 129 19.87 12.29 -29.81
N TYR A 130 20.00 11.79 -31.03
CA TYR A 130 19.30 12.41 -32.17
C TYR A 130 17.77 12.34 -32.02
N ALA A 131 17.24 11.20 -31.61
CA ALA A 131 15.79 11.03 -31.35
C ALA A 131 15.29 11.87 -30.20
N ALA A 132 16.14 12.13 -29.23
CA ALA A 132 15.81 12.88 -28.00
C ALA A 132 16.14 14.38 -28.09
N ARG A 133 16.74 14.87 -29.19
CA ARG A 133 17.22 16.26 -29.33
C ARG A 133 16.15 17.32 -29.00
N GLY A 134 14.91 17.10 -29.40
CA GLY A 134 13.79 18.01 -29.12
C GLY A 134 13.24 17.89 -27.71
N ILE A 135 13.77 16.99 -26.92
CA ILE A 135 13.32 16.72 -25.54
C ILE A 135 14.42 17.12 -24.55
N LEU A 136 15.69 16.87 -24.90
CA LEU A 136 16.83 17.00 -23.98
C LEU A 136 17.64 18.29 -24.13
N ASN A 137 17.32 19.17 -25.06
CA ASN A 137 18.01 20.47 -25.29
C ASN A 137 19.55 20.38 -25.36
N TRP A 138 20.07 19.25 -25.85
CA TRP A 138 21.52 19.02 -25.90
C TRP A 138 22.12 19.52 -27.25
N SER A 139 23.19 20.31 -27.13
CA SER A 139 23.83 20.95 -28.24
C SER A 139 24.66 19.99 -29.14
N ASN A 140 25.24 18.95 -28.56
CA ASN A 140 26.07 17.96 -29.25
C ASN A 140 25.29 16.68 -29.50
N VAL A 141 24.52 16.69 -30.58
CA VAL A 141 23.71 15.55 -30.99
C VAL A 141 24.46 14.76 -32.06
N GLY A 142 24.57 13.45 -31.87
CA GLY A 142 25.16 12.56 -32.87
C GLY A 142 24.38 12.55 -34.20
N PRO A 143 24.92 11.89 -35.25
CA PRO A 143 24.28 11.83 -36.55
C PRO A 143 22.87 11.19 -36.47
N ARG A 144 22.03 11.54 -37.41
CA ARG A 144 20.71 10.91 -37.55
C ARG A 144 20.88 9.44 -37.85
N SER A 145 20.34 8.57 -37.00
CA SER A 145 20.16 7.15 -37.29
C SER A 145 18.80 6.92 -37.95
N GLU A 146 18.78 6.27 -39.10
CA GLU A 146 17.53 5.89 -39.77
C GLU A 146 16.79 4.77 -39.06
N GLN A 147 17.51 3.95 -38.28
CA GLN A 147 16.95 2.83 -37.50
C GLN A 147 17.11 3.05 -36.02
N LEU A 148 16.14 3.73 -35.43
CA LEU A 148 16.10 3.86 -33.97
C LEU A 148 15.70 2.52 -33.33
N PRO A 149 16.55 1.89 -32.49
CA PRO A 149 16.15 0.70 -31.75
C PRO A 149 14.89 0.96 -30.92
N TRP A 150 13.98 -0.01 -30.96
CA TRP A 150 12.64 0.13 -30.35
C TRP A 150 12.66 0.55 -28.89
N HIS A 151 13.64 0.13 -28.09
CA HIS A 151 13.78 0.49 -26.69
C HIS A 151 14.09 1.98 -26.50
N TYR A 152 14.89 2.59 -27.39
CA TYR A 152 15.12 4.04 -27.37
C TYR A 152 13.87 4.83 -27.81
N ALA A 153 13.11 4.30 -28.74
CA ALA A 153 11.83 4.89 -29.12
C ALA A 153 10.84 4.91 -27.96
N LEU A 154 10.79 3.83 -27.18
CA LEU A 154 9.99 3.77 -25.96
C LEU A 154 10.44 4.79 -24.93
N VAL A 155 11.74 4.93 -24.69
CA VAL A 155 12.27 5.94 -23.75
C VAL A 155 11.95 7.35 -24.22
N ALA A 156 12.14 7.66 -25.50
CA ALA A 156 11.78 8.97 -26.04
C ALA A 156 10.30 9.29 -25.87
N LYS A 157 9.41 8.31 -26.10
CA LYS A 157 7.97 8.43 -25.84
C LYS A 157 7.69 8.64 -24.35
N TRP A 158 8.35 7.88 -23.48
CA TRP A 158 8.19 7.98 -22.04
C TRP A 158 8.63 9.35 -21.51
N LEU A 159 9.75 9.89 -21.97
CA LEU A 159 10.25 11.21 -21.60
C LEU A 159 9.29 12.34 -22.02
N ARG A 160 8.69 12.24 -23.21
CA ARG A 160 7.66 13.21 -23.65
C ARG A 160 6.44 13.20 -22.72
N ALA A 161 6.07 12.04 -22.18
CA ALA A 161 4.98 11.91 -21.24
C ALA A 161 5.35 12.39 -19.81
N HIS A 162 6.65 12.49 -19.51
CA HIS A 162 7.15 12.83 -18.17
C HIS A 162 8.23 13.91 -18.22
N PRO A 163 7.92 15.15 -18.67
CA PRO A 163 8.90 16.21 -18.88
C PRO A 163 9.69 16.56 -17.61
N LYS A 164 9.10 16.43 -16.44
CA LYS A 164 9.78 16.63 -15.15
C LYS A 164 10.95 15.67 -14.91
N ALA A 165 11.00 14.56 -15.60
CA ALA A 165 12.13 13.63 -15.51
C ALA A 165 13.44 14.23 -16.04
N LEU A 166 13.35 15.30 -16.84
CA LEU A 166 14.48 15.97 -17.49
C LEU A 166 15.03 17.15 -16.68
N GLU A 167 14.39 17.52 -15.56
CA GLU A 167 14.89 18.55 -14.68
C GLU A 167 16.26 18.14 -14.10
N ASP A 168 17.12 19.14 -13.82
CA ASP A 168 18.53 18.95 -13.50
C ASP A 168 18.79 17.92 -12.40
N GLY A 169 19.56 16.90 -12.75
CA GLY A 169 20.04 15.87 -11.83
C GLY A 169 19.03 14.84 -11.35
N ILE A 170 17.73 14.98 -11.67
CA ILE A 170 16.67 14.07 -11.22
C ILE A 170 16.92 12.64 -11.72
N TRP A 171 17.34 12.50 -12.98
CA TRP A 171 17.62 11.22 -13.60
C TRP A 171 18.85 10.50 -13.03
N LYS A 172 19.78 11.20 -12.38
CA LYS A 172 20.99 10.61 -11.76
C LYS A 172 20.65 9.64 -10.64
N GLN A 173 19.52 9.84 -9.97
CA GLN A 173 19.09 9.02 -8.85
C GLN A 173 17.72 8.39 -9.14
N GLN A 174 17.68 7.10 -9.39
CA GLN A 174 16.45 6.35 -9.68
C GLN A 174 15.33 6.60 -8.65
N ARG A 175 15.67 6.74 -7.35
CA ARG A 175 14.68 7.04 -6.31
C ARG A 175 14.04 8.42 -6.48
N VAL A 176 14.83 9.41 -6.87
CA VAL A 176 14.36 10.78 -7.10
C VAL A 176 13.48 10.79 -8.35
N LEU A 177 13.96 10.20 -9.44
CA LEU A 177 13.23 10.06 -10.69
C LEU A 177 11.86 9.42 -10.46
N TYR A 178 11.80 8.26 -9.78
CA TYR A 178 10.53 7.59 -9.48
C TYR A 178 9.59 8.48 -8.67
N ARG A 179 10.09 9.18 -7.65
CA ARG A 179 9.27 10.05 -6.80
C ARG A 179 8.70 11.23 -7.57
N VAL A 180 9.52 11.88 -8.42
CA VAL A 180 9.12 13.04 -9.23
C VAL A 180 8.07 12.63 -10.26
N VAL A 181 8.33 11.55 -11.00
CA VAL A 181 7.44 11.07 -12.06
C VAL A 181 6.13 10.52 -11.50
N ARG A 182 6.18 9.82 -10.37
CA ARG A 182 4.96 9.37 -9.67
C ARG A 182 4.08 10.55 -9.26
N GLY A 183 4.70 11.70 -8.99
CA GLY A 183 4.00 12.89 -8.51
C GLY A 183 3.38 12.72 -7.13
N LYS A 184 2.61 13.72 -6.72
CA LYS A 184 1.76 13.59 -5.52
C LYS A 184 0.59 12.68 -5.88
N VAL A 185 0.58 11.48 -5.33
CA VAL A 185 -0.65 10.68 -5.31
C VAL A 185 -1.67 11.46 -4.50
N ASN A 186 -2.90 11.58 -5.00
CA ASN A 186 -3.96 12.36 -4.35
C ASN A 186 -3.97 12.08 -2.85
N PRO A 187 -3.84 13.11 -2.00
CA PRO A 187 -3.82 12.92 -0.57
C PRO A 187 -5.08 12.18 -0.15
N SER A 188 -4.90 11.26 0.78
CA SER A 188 -6.03 10.56 1.39
C SER A 188 -7.05 11.61 1.91
N PRO A 189 -8.36 11.39 1.76
CA PRO A 189 -9.39 12.22 2.38
C PRO A 189 -9.42 12.09 3.92
N LEU A 190 -8.35 11.64 4.54
CA LEU A 190 -8.10 11.83 5.97
C LEU A 190 -7.81 13.32 6.25
N LEU A 191 -8.62 14.20 5.63
CA LEU A 191 -8.62 15.64 5.86
C LEU A 191 -8.79 15.86 7.38
N GLY A 192 -7.76 16.47 7.98
CA GLY A 192 -7.75 16.77 9.42
C GLY A 192 -7.17 15.68 10.32
N VAL A 193 -6.65 14.56 9.78
CA VAL A 193 -5.87 13.61 10.60
C VAL A 193 -4.40 14.01 10.53
N PRO A 194 -3.78 14.40 11.65
CA PRO A 194 -2.36 14.75 11.66
C PRO A 194 -1.49 13.60 11.17
N SER A 195 -0.43 13.90 10.41
CA SER A 195 0.54 12.90 9.93
C SER A 195 1.15 12.06 11.08
N SER A 196 1.31 12.65 12.27
CA SER A 196 1.72 11.97 13.48
C SER A 196 0.79 10.82 13.88
N PHE A 197 -0.50 10.92 13.56
CA PHE A 197 -1.47 9.86 13.84
C PHE A 197 -1.33 8.68 12.90
N THR A 198 -1.14 8.91 11.60
CA THR A 198 -0.90 7.83 10.62
C THR A 198 0.37 7.05 10.95
N VAL A 199 1.38 7.72 11.49
CA VAL A 199 2.60 7.09 12.04
C VAL A 199 2.27 6.30 13.32
N GLY A 200 1.42 6.81 14.19
CA GLY A 200 0.97 6.12 15.40
C GLY A 200 0.25 4.80 15.11
N VAL A 201 -0.55 4.74 14.04
CA VAL A 201 -1.18 3.47 13.58
C VAL A 201 -0.12 2.43 13.18
N GLN A 202 1.06 2.85 12.78
CA GLN A 202 2.21 2.01 12.45
C GLN A 202 3.15 1.75 13.65
N ALA A 203 2.78 2.20 14.85
CA ALA A 203 3.64 2.22 16.03
C ALA A 203 4.34 0.87 16.31
N VAL A 204 5.55 0.97 16.82
CA VAL A 204 6.37 -0.16 17.25
C VAL A 204 5.63 -0.95 18.35
N GLY A 205 5.78 -2.26 18.37
CA GLY A 205 5.14 -3.16 19.34
C GLY A 205 3.74 -3.66 18.96
N GLN A 206 3.11 -3.11 17.90
CA GLN A 206 1.85 -3.66 17.39
C GLN A 206 2.10 -4.78 16.37
N SER A 207 1.31 -5.85 16.47
CA SER A 207 1.28 -6.89 15.43
C SER A 207 0.76 -6.33 14.09
N ASN A 208 1.17 -6.92 12.98
CA ASN A 208 0.69 -6.49 11.65
C ASN A 208 -0.84 -6.53 11.53
N GLY A 209 -1.50 -7.49 12.19
CA GLY A 209 -2.96 -7.57 12.21
C GLY A 209 -3.63 -6.40 12.94
N LEU A 210 -3.03 -5.88 14.02
CA LEU A 210 -3.50 -4.67 14.70
C LEU A 210 -3.29 -3.42 13.84
N LYS A 211 -2.13 -3.30 13.21
CA LYS A 211 -1.82 -2.20 12.28
C LYS A 211 -2.81 -2.17 11.11
N ASP A 212 -3.14 -3.32 10.54
CA ASP A 212 -4.10 -3.42 9.44
C ASP A 212 -5.52 -3.09 9.88
N LEU A 213 -5.95 -3.57 11.06
CA LEU A 213 -7.26 -3.25 11.60
C LEU A 213 -7.42 -1.75 11.84
N ASN A 214 -6.46 -1.13 12.52
CA ASN A 214 -6.47 0.31 12.79
C ASN A 214 -6.47 1.12 11.49
N TRP A 215 -5.66 0.72 10.52
CA TRP A 215 -5.59 1.35 9.22
C TRP A 215 -6.90 1.22 8.45
N ALA A 216 -7.47 0.02 8.36
CA ALA A 216 -8.73 -0.23 7.69
C ALA A 216 -9.89 0.51 8.35
N PHE A 217 -9.88 0.59 9.67
CA PHE A 217 -10.86 1.35 10.44
C PHE A 217 -10.79 2.84 10.13
N LEU A 218 -9.59 3.41 10.17
CA LEU A 218 -9.34 4.82 9.87
C LEU A 218 -9.79 5.22 8.46
N HIS A 219 -9.56 4.34 7.49
CA HIS A 219 -9.95 4.55 6.09
C HIS A 219 -11.43 4.21 5.81
N GLY A 220 -12.20 3.81 6.83
CA GLY A 220 -13.59 3.38 6.65
C GLY A 220 -13.75 2.18 5.73
N THR A 221 -12.72 1.30 5.67
CA THR A 221 -12.67 0.17 4.73
C THR A 221 -12.94 -1.18 5.35
N LEU A 222 -13.33 -1.20 6.63
CA LEU A 222 -13.76 -2.43 7.27
C LEU A 222 -14.97 -3.04 6.52
N PRO A 223 -14.96 -4.36 6.27
CA PRO A 223 -16.05 -5.04 5.57
C PRO A 223 -17.24 -5.28 6.52
N VAL A 224 -17.89 -4.18 6.94
CA VAL A 224 -19.12 -4.20 7.71
C VAL A 224 -20.32 -4.43 6.79
N ARG A 225 -21.44 -4.95 7.32
CA ARG A 225 -22.61 -5.34 6.50
C ARG A 225 -23.21 -4.18 5.72
N ASP A 226 -23.30 -2.99 6.28
CA ASP A 226 -23.74 -1.79 5.58
C ASP A 226 -22.91 -1.52 4.32
N LYS A 227 -21.58 -1.60 4.44
CA LYS A 227 -20.68 -1.42 3.29
C LYS A 227 -20.80 -2.55 2.28
N ILE A 228 -20.83 -3.80 2.74
CA ILE A 228 -20.98 -4.99 1.89
C ILE A 228 -22.31 -4.94 1.12
N HIS A 229 -23.40 -4.56 1.80
CA HIS A 229 -24.73 -4.41 1.20
C HIS A 229 -24.76 -3.31 0.13
N ARG A 230 -24.17 -2.15 0.40
CA ARG A 230 -24.08 -1.04 -0.59
C ARG A 230 -23.31 -1.44 -1.85
N HIS A 231 -22.41 -2.41 -1.76
CA HIS A 231 -21.70 -2.98 -2.92
C HIS A 231 -22.44 -4.18 -3.56
N GLY A 232 -23.68 -4.46 -3.16
CA GLY A 232 -24.49 -5.55 -3.71
C GLY A 232 -24.01 -6.96 -3.32
N LEU A 233 -23.15 -7.09 -2.30
CA LEU A 233 -22.52 -8.36 -1.92
C LEU A 233 -23.16 -9.05 -0.73
N GLY A 234 -24.05 -8.40 -0.02
CA GLY A 234 -24.67 -8.91 1.19
C GLY A 234 -26.19 -8.74 1.20
N ARG A 235 -26.90 -9.67 1.85
CA ARG A 235 -28.36 -9.68 1.89
C ARG A 235 -28.95 -8.63 2.85
N SER A 236 -28.26 -8.30 3.94
CA SER A 236 -28.79 -7.40 4.96
C SER A 236 -27.71 -6.43 5.46
N PRO A 237 -28.00 -5.13 5.60
CA PRO A 237 -27.10 -4.14 6.18
C PRO A 237 -27.13 -4.14 7.71
N LEU A 238 -28.02 -4.92 8.37
CA LEU A 238 -28.24 -4.87 9.80
C LEU A 238 -27.15 -5.59 10.61
N CYS A 239 -26.96 -5.13 11.83
CA CYS A 239 -26.08 -5.75 12.81
C CYS A 239 -26.42 -7.25 12.97
N PRO A 240 -25.44 -8.17 12.98
CA PRO A 240 -25.70 -9.59 13.10
C PRO A 240 -26.17 -10.02 14.50
N ARG A 241 -26.13 -9.14 15.50
CA ARG A 241 -26.57 -9.44 16.86
C ARG A 241 -28.09 -9.45 16.93
N PRO A 242 -28.71 -10.53 17.45
CA PRO A 242 -30.16 -10.74 17.38
C PRO A 242 -31.00 -9.61 17.98
N SER A 243 -30.51 -8.96 19.03
CA SER A 243 -31.24 -7.90 19.76
C SER A 243 -30.90 -6.48 19.32
N CYS A 244 -30.12 -6.29 18.23
CA CYS A 244 -29.59 -4.98 17.93
C CYS A 244 -30.43 -4.18 16.90
N GLY A 245 -30.84 -4.78 15.81
CA GLY A 245 -31.69 -4.15 14.78
C GLY A 245 -31.11 -2.93 14.05
N ALA A 246 -29.97 -2.38 14.48
CA ALA A 246 -29.34 -1.20 13.88
C ALA A 246 -28.52 -1.56 12.64
N GLY A 247 -28.29 -0.59 11.74
CA GLY A 247 -27.37 -0.75 10.60
C GLY A 247 -25.93 -1.04 11.06
N GLU A 248 -25.27 -2.02 10.47
CA GLU A 248 -23.90 -2.37 10.84
C GLU A 248 -22.88 -1.46 10.13
N THR A 249 -22.71 -0.24 10.61
CA THR A 249 -21.60 0.65 10.22
C THR A 249 -20.33 0.34 11.03
N ALA A 250 -19.17 0.82 10.60
CA ALA A 250 -17.93 0.71 11.39
C ALA A 250 -18.06 1.41 12.75
N TYR A 251 -18.74 2.57 12.78
CA TYR A 251 -19.06 3.29 14.02
C TYR A 251 -19.94 2.44 14.95
N HIS A 252 -21.00 1.85 14.41
CA HIS A 252 -21.87 0.98 15.19
C HIS A 252 -21.12 -0.19 15.81
N VAL A 253 -20.37 -0.96 15.00
CA VAL A 253 -19.61 -2.14 15.49
C VAL A 253 -18.60 -1.75 16.55
N MET A 254 -17.92 -0.64 16.39
CA MET A 254 -16.81 -0.24 17.26
C MET A 254 -17.24 0.63 18.44
N TRP A 255 -18.44 1.21 18.46
CA TRP A 255 -18.82 2.16 19.48
C TRP A 255 -20.27 2.04 19.97
N GLU A 256 -21.27 2.05 19.06
CA GLU A 256 -22.68 2.18 19.43
C GLU A 256 -23.33 0.87 19.85
N CYS A 257 -22.91 -0.26 19.28
CA CYS A 257 -23.50 -1.55 19.58
C CYS A 257 -23.50 -1.80 21.09
N SER A 258 -24.57 -2.40 21.61
CA SER A 258 -24.71 -2.73 23.05
C SER A 258 -23.50 -3.51 23.57
N PHE A 259 -22.99 -4.43 22.77
CA PHE A 259 -21.77 -5.18 23.06
C PHE A 259 -20.52 -4.28 23.13
N ALA A 260 -20.38 -3.35 22.18
CA ALA A 260 -19.27 -2.40 22.16
C ALA A 260 -19.32 -1.48 23.40
N ARG A 261 -20.51 -0.95 23.73
CA ARG A 261 -20.71 -0.11 24.93
C ARG A 261 -20.29 -0.82 26.22
N GLN A 262 -20.66 -2.08 26.37
CA GLN A 262 -20.26 -2.89 27.53
C GLN A 262 -18.74 -3.08 27.62
N LEU A 263 -18.09 -3.31 26.47
CA LEU A 263 -16.65 -3.48 26.41
C LEU A 263 -15.91 -2.16 26.72
N TRP A 264 -16.39 -1.05 26.16
CA TRP A 264 -15.81 0.28 26.41
C TRP A 264 -16.06 0.77 27.85
N ALA A 265 -17.15 0.39 28.50
CA ALA A 265 -17.36 0.68 29.91
C ALA A 265 -16.26 0.05 30.80
N LYS A 266 -15.78 -1.14 30.44
CA LYS A 266 -14.62 -1.77 31.11
C LYS A 266 -13.31 -1.08 30.74
N ALA A 267 -13.11 -0.75 29.47
CA ALA A 267 -11.93 -0.02 29.01
C ALA A 267 -11.80 1.33 29.72
N LYS A 268 -12.90 2.08 29.89
CA LYS A 268 -12.93 3.35 30.62
C LYS A 268 -12.42 3.22 32.06
N LYS A 269 -12.78 2.14 32.75
CA LYS A 269 -12.29 1.88 34.15
C LYS A 269 -10.77 1.65 34.16
N VAL A 270 -10.22 0.92 33.17
CA VAL A 270 -8.77 0.66 33.08
C VAL A 270 -8.02 1.92 32.68
N VAL A 271 -8.52 2.63 31.69
CA VAL A 271 -7.93 3.89 31.19
C VAL A 271 -7.96 4.97 32.28
N GLY A 272 -9.08 5.13 32.99
CA GLY A 272 -9.22 6.12 34.06
C GLY A 272 -8.28 5.88 35.24
N ARG A 273 -7.94 4.61 35.54
CA ARG A 273 -6.90 4.32 36.54
C ARG A 273 -5.50 4.72 36.12
N ALA A 274 -5.20 4.54 34.81
CA ALA A 274 -3.86 4.85 34.25
C ALA A 274 -3.70 6.33 33.92
N LYS A 275 -4.76 7.00 33.52
CA LYS A 275 -4.82 8.42 33.11
C LYS A 275 -6.17 9.02 33.55
N PRO A 276 -6.29 9.51 34.79
CA PRO A 276 -7.57 10.05 35.35
C PRO A 276 -8.14 11.19 34.49
N ASP A 277 -7.29 12.04 33.93
CA ASP A 277 -7.68 13.22 33.13
C ASP A 277 -8.13 12.87 31.70
N LEU A 278 -8.04 11.59 31.29
CA LEU A 278 -8.38 11.19 29.94
C LEU A 278 -9.83 10.73 29.82
N THR A 279 -10.64 11.52 29.13
CA THR A 279 -11.99 11.09 28.73
C THR A 279 -11.92 10.24 27.48
N LEU A 280 -12.34 8.97 27.58
CA LEU A 280 -12.41 8.08 26.43
C LEU A 280 -13.66 8.41 25.60
N THR A 281 -13.45 9.10 24.47
CA THR A 281 -14.46 9.48 23.49
C THR A 281 -14.33 8.64 22.21
N TRP A 282 -15.35 8.72 21.34
CA TRP A 282 -15.26 8.14 19.99
C TRP A 282 -14.03 8.62 19.22
N GLN A 283 -13.77 9.93 19.25
CA GLN A 283 -12.62 10.51 18.54
C GLN A 283 -11.30 9.91 18.98
N VAL A 284 -11.12 9.65 20.29
CA VAL A 284 -9.94 8.97 20.83
C VAL A 284 -9.86 7.52 20.34
N VAL A 285 -10.97 6.81 20.27
CA VAL A 285 -11.01 5.42 19.78
C VAL A 285 -10.73 5.38 18.26
N GLU A 286 -11.29 6.30 17.51
CA GLU A 286 -11.14 6.38 16.05
C GLU A 286 -9.74 6.84 15.66
N ARG A 287 -9.31 7.98 16.17
CA ARG A 287 -8.16 8.75 15.69
C ARG A 287 -6.95 8.70 16.61
N GLY A 288 -7.09 8.17 17.80
CA GLY A 288 -6.05 8.20 18.83
C GLY A 288 -5.97 9.55 19.54
N PHE A 289 -4.81 9.83 20.10
CA PHE A 289 -4.56 11.02 20.92
C PHE A 289 -4.02 12.15 20.05
N VAL A 290 -4.91 12.96 19.49
CA VAL A 290 -4.55 14.11 18.65
C VAL A 290 -3.93 15.21 19.51
N GLY A 291 -2.77 15.75 19.10
CA GLY A 291 -2.12 16.89 19.77
C GLY A 291 -1.33 16.54 21.03
N ALA A 292 -1.40 15.33 21.54
CA ALA A 292 -0.50 14.90 22.59
C ALA A 292 0.87 14.64 21.97
N HIS A 293 1.87 15.42 22.31
CA HIS A 293 3.26 14.98 22.16
C HIS A 293 3.33 13.58 22.74
N ILE A 294 3.92 12.62 22.01
CA ILE A 294 4.03 11.23 22.42
C ILE A 294 4.89 11.17 23.69
N ARG A 295 4.27 11.49 24.82
CA ARG A 295 4.86 11.31 26.14
C ARG A 295 4.88 9.83 26.48
N SER A 296 5.83 9.41 27.31
CA SER A 296 5.90 8.06 27.87
C SER A 296 4.52 7.58 28.32
N GLY A 297 4.14 6.37 27.91
CA GLY A 297 2.86 5.73 28.26
C GLY A 297 1.74 5.82 27.20
N TRP A 298 1.74 6.78 26.28
CA TRP A 298 0.69 6.88 25.26
C TRP A 298 0.70 5.71 24.26
N GLY A 299 1.88 5.15 23.96
CA GLY A 299 2.01 3.97 23.11
C GLY A 299 1.33 2.73 23.72
N ILE A 300 1.46 2.53 25.02
CA ILE A 300 0.82 1.42 25.74
C ILE A 300 -0.70 1.60 25.75
N LEU A 301 -1.17 2.82 25.99
CA LEU A 301 -2.59 3.13 25.99
C LEU A 301 -3.21 2.94 24.59
N TRP A 302 -2.50 3.38 23.54
CA TRP A 302 -2.93 3.15 22.17
C TRP A 302 -2.94 1.65 21.82
N LEU A 303 -1.95 0.88 22.27
CA LEU A 303 -1.94 -0.57 22.12
C LEU A 303 -3.15 -1.19 22.81
N LEU A 304 -3.47 -0.78 24.03
CA LEU A 304 -4.63 -1.24 24.76
C LEU A 304 -5.94 -0.96 24.01
N LEU A 305 -6.15 0.26 23.52
CA LEU A 305 -7.33 0.62 22.72
C LEU A 305 -7.40 -0.20 21.43
N SER A 306 -6.26 -0.45 20.80
CA SER A 306 -6.17 -1.29 19.58
C SER A 306 -6.55 -2.74 19.87
N LEU A 307 -6.17 -3.29 21.02
CA LEU A 307 -6.58 -4.61 21.47
C LEU A 307 -8.10 -4.68 21.74
N TYR A 308 -8.69 -3.66 22.34
CA TYR A 308 -10.15 -3.60 22.51
C TYR A 308 -10.88 -3.56 21.14
N LYS A 309 -10.41 -2.75 20.19
CA LYS A 309 -10.94 -2.74 18.81
C LYS A 309 -10.82 -4.11 18.16
N ARG A 310 -9.67 -4.78 18.30
CA ARG A 310 -9.49 -6.13 17.79
C ARG A 310 -10.46 -7.12 18.40
N GLY A 311 -10.71 -7.05 19.70
CA GLY A 311 -11.69 -7.90 20.36
C GLY A 311 -13.10 -7.72 19.83
N LEU A 312 -13.54 -6.47 19.65
CA LEU A 312 -14.83 -6.15 19.04
C LEU A 312 -14.94 -6.76 17.63
N TRP A 313 -13.86 -6.60 16.83
CA TRP A 313 -13.83 -7.11 15.47
C TRP A 313 -13.84 -8.64 15.42
N LEU A 314 -13.07 -9.31 16.26
CA LEU A 314 -13.03 -10.77 16.33
C LEU A 314 -14.37 -11.34 16.80
N ALA A 315 -14.98 -10.76 17.84
CA ALA A 315 -16.30 -11.19 18.32
C ALA A 315 -17.40 -11.03 17.24
N ARG A 316 -17.32 -9.96 16.44
CA ARG A 316 -18.20 -9.78 15.27
C ARG A 316 -17.92 -10.81 14.18
N GLN A 317 -16.65 -11.09 13.89
CA GLN A 317 -16.28 -12.08 12.87
C GLN A 317 -16.74 -13.48 13.25
N GLU A 318 -16.59 -13.84 14.53
CA GLU A 318 -17.03 -15.13 15.07
C GLU A 318 -18.55 -15.30 14.93
N LEU A 319 -19.30 -14.27 15.31
CA LEU A 319 -20.75 -14.27 15.16
C LEU A 319 -21.19 -14.42 13.70
N VAL A 320 -20.51 -13.72 12.76
CA VAL A 320 -20.88 -13.79 11.34
C VAL A 320 -20.50 -15.12 10.68
N ARG A 321 -19.38 -15.72 11.09
CA ARG A 321 -18.87 -16.96 10.49
C ARG A 321 -19.52 -18.20 11.09
N ASN A 322 -19.61 -18.24 12.40
CA ASN A 322 -19.94 -19.45 13.17
C ASN A 322 -21.26 -19.34 13.93
N GLY A 323 -21.94 -18.19 13.87
CA GLY A 323 -23.17 -17.94 14.66
C GLY A 323 -22.93 -17.84 16.17
N VAL A 324 -21.68 -17.83 16.63
CA VAL A 324 -21.34 -17.85 18.06
C VAL A 324 -21.31 -16.43 18.61
N GLU A 325 -22.18 -16.16 19.57
CA GLU A 325 -22.17 -14.91 20.32
C GLU A 325 -21.27 -15.05 21.56
N TRP A 326 -20.28 -14.16 21.65
CA TRP A 326 -19.39 -14.15 22.82
C TRP A 326 -20.13 -13.73 24.08
N SER A 327 -20.28 -14.67 25.01
CA SER A 327 -20.88 -14.41 26.33
C SER A 327 -19.94 -13.63 27.25
N GLY A 328 -20.51 -13.09 28.33
CA GLY A 328 -19.75 -12.31 29.30
C GLY A 328 -18.56 -13.03 29.95
N ALA A 329 -18.55 -14.37 29.95
CA ALA A 329 -17.54 -15.20 30.59
C ALA A 329 -16.35 -15.51 29.66
N GLN A 330 -16.54 -15.53 28.33
CA GLN A 330 -15.45 -15.77 27.33
C GLN A 330 -14.51 -14.57 27.15
N ARG A 331 -14.55 -13.61 28.05
CA ARG A 331 -13.79 -12.36 28.07
C ARG A 331 -12.35 -12.53 28.58
N GLY A 332 -11.85 -13.76 28.68
CA GLY A 332 -10.47 -14.08 29.02
C GLY A 332 -9.45 -13.94 27.87
N TRP A 333 -9.87 -13.40 26.72
CA TRP A 333 -9.02 -13.24 25.53
C TRP A 333 -7.81 -12.31 25.72
N LEU A 334 -7.75 -11.56 26.84
CA LEU A 334 -6.52 -10.86 27.24
C LEU A 334 -5.45 -11.80 27.85
N ARG A 335 -5.76 -13.07 28.11
CA ARG A 335 -4.82 -14.03 28.71
C ARG A 335 -4.22 -15.07 27.77
N GLY A 336 -4.61 -15.12 26.49
CA GLY A 336 -4.30 -16.29 25.67
C GLY A 336 -3.98 -16.05 24.21
N SER A 337 -3.13 -15.09 23.81
CA SER A 337 -2.64 -15.05 22.42
C SER A 337 -1.16 -15.41 22.26
N ASN A 338 -0.66 -16.31 23.11
CA ASN A 338 0.71 -16.86 22.98
C ASN A 338 0.73 -18.35 22.58
N GLN A 339 -0.29 -18.85 21.90
CA GLN A 339 -0.24 -20.20 21.30
C GLN A 339 -0.92 -20.20 19.95
N ARG A 340 -0.11 -20.23 18.94
CA ARG A 340 -0.10 -20.75 17.55
C ARG A 340 0.34 -19.71 16.53
#